data_bad26e04caa19a643f126cf79829ba56
#
_entry.id   bad26e04caa19a643f126cf79829ba56
#
_cell.length_a   1.000
_cell.length_b   1.000
_cell.length_c   1.000
_cell.angle_alpha   90.00
_cell.angle_beta   90.00
_cell.angle_gamma   90.00
#
_symmetry.space_group_name_H-M   'P 1'
#
loop_
_entity.id
_entity.type
_entity.pdbx_description
1 polymer ?
#
loop_
_entity_poly.entity_id
_entity_poly.type
_entity_poly.pdbx_seq_one_letter_code
_entity_poly.pdbx_strand_id
1 'polypeptide(L)'
;MKRVVTLAVLGTAALMPHRSIAQGIVPSAASIRVQNAPERMRVLWIAAHPDDEDTQLIAWLARGRRVETAYLSLTRGDGGQNLIGNELGEALGVIRTEELLAARRIDGAHQYFA
;
A
#
# COMPACT_ATOMS: atom_id res chain seq x y z
N MET A 1 45.22 -0.07 -70.57
CA MET A 1 45.14 -0.45 -69.17
C MET A 1 44.69 0.80 -68.35
N LYS A 2 43.43 0.86 -68.00
CA LYS A 2 42.86 1.99 -67.18
C LYS A 2 42.84 1.55 -65.71
N ARG A 3 43.59 2.24 -64.87
CA ARG A 3 43.59 2.02 -63.40
C ARG A 3 42.44 2.77 -62.80
N VAL A 4 41.53 2.03 -62.18
CA VAL A 4 40.44 2.58 -61.35
C VAL A 4 41.03 2.77 -59.96
N VAL A 5 41.01 3.99 -59.45
CA VAL A 5 41.33 4.31 -58.06
C VAL A 5 40.07 4.42 -57.33
N THR A 6 39.82 3.43 -56.44
CA THR A 6 38.65 3.44 -55.52
C THR A 6 39.03 4.24 -54.27
N LEU A 7 38.39 5.38 -54.07
CA LEU A 7 38.56 6.21 -52.89
C LEU A 7 37.56 5.68 -51.79
N ALA A 8 38.12 5.07 -50.77
CA ALA A 8 37.28 4.66 -49.60
C ALA A 8 37.19 5.86 -48.63
N VAL A 9 35.98 6.40 -48.49
CA VAL A 9 35.66 7.40 -47.49
C VAL A 9 35.32 6.68 -46.20
N LEU A 10 36.21 6.64 -45.24
CA LEU A 10 35.92 6.21 -43.87
C LEU A 10 35.19 7.33 -43.12
N GLY A 11 33.88 7.19 -43.02
CA GLY A 11 33.06 8.02 -42.13
C GLY A 11 33.26 7.60 -40.68
N THR A 12 33.99 8.41 -39.90
CA THR A 12 34.03 8.24 -38.44
C THR A 12 32.75 8.77 -37.85
N ALA A 13 31.81 7.85 -37.51
CA ALA A 13 30.65 8.19 -36.71
C ALA A 13 31.14 8.47 -35.28
N ALA A 14 31.19 9.74 -34.91
CA ALA A 14 31.40 10.13 -33.52
C ALA A 14 30.21 9.69 -32.66
N LEU A 15 30.38 8.60 -31.89
CA LEU A 15 29.46 8.26 -30.83
C LEU A 15 29.55 9.35 -29.75
N MET A 16 28.61 10.29 -29.78
CA MET A 16 28.42 11.18 -28.65
C MET A 16 27.82 10.37 -27.50
N PRO A 17 28.45 10.35 -26.31
CA PRO A 17 27.84 9.73 -25.16
C PRO A 17 26.59 10.51 -24.80
N HIS A 18 25.43 9.89 -24.99
CA HIS A 18 24.18 10.38 -24.42
C HIS A 18 24.30 10.28 -22.88
N ARG A 19 24.70 11.39 -22.26
CA ARG A 19 24.54 11.56 -20.84
C ARG A 19 23.03 11.63 -20.59
N SER A 20 22.42 10.52 -20.29
CA SER A 20 21.14 10.49 -19.56
C SER A 20 21.41 11.14 -18.21
N ILE A 21 21.15 12.44 -18.14
CA ILE A 21 21.00 13.12 -16.87
C ILE A 21 19.66 12.60 -16.35
N ALA A 22 19.68 11.46 -15.63
CA ALA A 22 18.66 11.17 -14.67
C ALA A 22 18.75 12.32 -13.66
N GLN A 23 18.03 13.40 -13.93
CA GLN A 23 17.77 14.43 -12.93
C GLN A 23 16.94 13.72 -11.87
N GLY A 24 17.63 13.14 -10.89
CA GLY A 24 17.00 12.79 -9.63
C GLY A 24 16.36 14.09 -9.15
N ILE A 25 15.03 14.15 -9.20
CA ILE A 25 14.27 15.24 -8.62
C ILE A 25 14.58 15.18 -7.13
N VAL A 26 15.57 15.99 -6.71
CA VAL A 26 15.82 16.18 -5.27
C VAL A 26 14.59 16.93 -4.76
N PRO A 27 13.77 16.30 -3.90
CA PRO A 27 12.57 16.97 -3.43
C PRO A 27 12.96 18.26 -2.72
N SER A 28 12.35 19.38 -3.10
CA SER A 28 12.56 20.63 -2.37
C SER A 28 12.12 20.47 -0.90
N ALA A 29 12.68 21.29 -0.01
CA ALA A 29 12.24 21.27 1.39
C ALA A 29 10.73 21.47 1.54
N ALA A 30 10.10 22.20 0.61
CA ALA A 30 8.66 22.37 0.54
C ALA A 30 7.94 21.07 0.14
N SER A 31 8.43 20.35 -0.89
CA SER A 31 7.84 19.08 -1.30
C SER A 31 7.99 17.98 -0.23
N ILE A 32 9.10 17.97 0.50
CA ILE A 32 9.28 17.07 1.65
C ILE A 32 8.28 17.41 2.77
N ARG A 33 8.03 18.70 3.02
CA ARG A 33 7.02 19.14 4.01
C ARG A 33 5.61 18.72 3.62
N VAL A 34 5.26 18.83 2.34
CA VAL A 34 3.95 18.39 1.83
C VAL A 34 3.80 16.87 1.96
N GLN A 35 4.84 16.10 1.63
CA GLN A 35 4.82 14.64 1.77
C GLN A 35 4.73 14.18 3.24
N ASN A 36 5.26 14.97 4.17
CA ASN A 36 5.24 14.69 5.61
C ASN A 36 4.14 15.46 6.36
N ALA A 37 3.33 16.25 5.67
CA ALA A 37 2.17 16.88 6.30
C ALA A 37 1.22 15.78 6.78
N PRO A 38 0.66 15.89 8.00
CA PRO A 38 -0.34 14.95 8.45
C PRO A 38 -1.51 14.97 7.47
N GLU A 39 -1.78 13.85 6.85
CA GLU A 39 -2.92 13.74 5.97
C GLU A 39 -4.19 14.01 6.78
N ARG A 40 -5.01 14.95 6.32
CA ARG A 40 -6.30 15.25 6.96
C ARG A 40 -7.39 14.26 6.53
N MET A 41 -7.04 13.35 5.63
CA MET A 41 -7.94 12.32 5.16
C MET A 41 -8.16 11.28 6.25
N ARG A 42 -9.41 10.88 6.42
CA ARG A 42 -9.83 9.79 7.29
C ARG A 42 -10.51 8.73 6.44
N VAL A 43 -10.22 7.48 6.70
CA VAL A 43 -10.82 6.37 5.98
C VAL A 43 -11.56 5.48 6.98
N LEU A 44 -12.83 5.22 6.70
CA LEU A 44 -13.62 4.23 7.39
C LEU A 44 -13.97 3.10 6.42
N TRP A 45 -13.45 1.92 6.69
CA TRP A 45 -13.84 0.70 6.01
C TRP A 45 -15.05 0.11 6.73
N ILE A 46 -16.11 -0.20 6.01
CA ILE A 46 -17.33 -0.78 6.59
C ILE A 46 -17.62 -2.11 5.90
N ALA A 47 -17.80 -3.15 6.68
CA ALA A 47 -18.17 -4.46 6.17
C ALA A 47 -19.07 -5.23 7.16
N ALA A 48 -19.69 -6.29 6.69
CA ALA A 48 -20.68 -7.01 7.46
C ALA A 48 -20.07 -7.83 8.61
N HIS A 49 -18.93 -8.48 8.36
CA HIS A 49 -18.36 -9.47 9.29
C HIS A 49 -16.90 -9.18 9.64
N PRO A 50 -16.38 -9.82 10.70
CA PRO A 50 -15.00 -9.60 11.16
C PRO A 50 -13.87 -10.00 10.23
N ASP A 51 -14.11 -10.61 9.11
CA ASP A 51 -13.09 -11.10 8.15
C ASP A 51 -13.26 -10.52 6.74
N ASP A 52 -14.12 -9.52 6.59
CA ASP A 52 -14.41 -8.88 5.30
C ASP A 52 -13.44 -7.71 4.99
N GLU A 53 -12.48 -7.43 5.87
CA GLU A 53 -11.55 -6.32 5.65
C GLU A 53 -10.35 -6.71 4.76
N ASP A 54 -9.90 -5.75 3.94
CA ASP A 54 -8.61 -5.83 3.30
C ASP A 54 -7.51 -5.37 4.27
N THR A 55 -6.91 -6.34 4.97
CA THR A 55 -5.89 -6.08 5.99
C THR A 55 -4.64 -5.41 5.42
N GLN A 56 -4.28 -5.69 4.16
CA GLN A 56 -3.12 -5.09 3.50
C GLN A 56 -3.37 -3.62 3.19
N LEU A 57 -4.56 -3.30 2.67
CA LEU A 57 -4.94 -1.92 2.39
C LEU A 57 -5.04 -1.10 3.68
N ILE A 58 -5.64 -1.65 4.73
CA ILE A 58 -5.74 -0.99 6.04
C ILE A 58 -4.34 -0.70 6.60
N ALA A 59 -3.44 -1.68 6.60
CA ALA A 59 -2.06 -1.50 7.07
C ALA A 59 -1.29 -0.47 6.23
N TRP A 60 -1.48 -0.48 4.91
CA TRP A 60 -0.86 0.49 4.01
C TRP A 60 -1.36 1.91 4.28
N LEU A 61 -2.67 2.09 4.46
CA LEU A 61 -3.26 3.40 4.79
C LEU A 61 -2.76 3.90 6.14
N ALA A 62 -2.91 3.09 7.20
CA ALA A 62 -2.62 3.52 8.56
C ALA A 62 -1.11 3.72 8.80
N ARG A 63 -0.26 2.72 8.48
CA ARG A 63 1.17 2.78 8.75
C ARG A 63 1.98 3.35 7.60
N GLY A 64 1.65 2.98 6.37
CA GLY A 64 2.37 3.42 5.18
C GLY A 64 2.08 4.87 4.82
N ARG A 65 0.81 5.25 4.83
CA ARG A 65 0.35 6.59 4.44
C ARG A 65 0.08 7.51 5.64
N ARG A 66 0.04 6.98 6.85
CA ARG A 66 -0.30 7.70 8.08
C ARG A 66 -1.67 8.36 8.02
N VAL A 67 -2.60 7.72 7.34
CA VAL A 67 -4.00 8.11 7.27
C VAL A 67 -4.71 7.58 8.51
N GLU A 68 -5.51 8.39 9.17
CA GLU A 68 -6.39 7.94 10.25
C GLU A 68 -7.41 6.95 9.67
N THR A 69 -7.21 5.67 9.96
CA THR A 69 -7.96 4.56 9.35
C THR A 69 -8.72 3.80 10.40
N ALA A 70 -9.95 3.42 10.11
CA ALA A 70 -10.78 2.62 10.97
C ALA A 70 -11.50 1.52 10.19
N TYR A 71 -11.80 0.43 10.88
CA TYR A 71 -12.68 -0.63 10.42
C TYR A 71 -13.93 -0.69 11.29
N LEU A 72 -15.10 -0.67 10.66
CA LEU A 72 -16.40 -0.92 11.31
C LEU A 72 -16.95 -2.25 10.82
N SER A 73 -16.98 -3.26 11.70
CA SER A 73 -17.70 -4.49 11.46
C SER A 73 -19.15 -4.34 11.96
N LEU A 74 -20.11 -4.63 11.10
CA LEU A 74 -21.54 -4.51 11.44
C LEU A 74 -22.03 -5.64 12.31
N THR A 75 -21.27 -6.73 12.46
CA THR A 75 -21.53 -7.82 13.39
C THR A 75 -20.25 -8.20 14.12
N ARG A 76 -20.36 -9.02 15.15
CA ARG A 76 -19.20 -9.61 15.83
C ARG A 76 -18.84 -11.00 15.30
N GLY A 77 -19.53 -11.47 14.25
CA GLY A 77 -19.30 -12.79 13.67
C GLY A 77 -19.87 -13.94 14.48
N ASP A 78 -20.75 -13.65 15.43
CA ASP A 78 -21.44 -14.60 16.31
C ASP A 78 -22.32 -15.60 15.55
N GLY A 79 -22.86 -15.20 14.39
CA GLY A 79 -23.62 -16.07 13.48
C GLY A 79 -22.75 -16.93 12.55
N GLY A 80 -21.41 -16.81 12.61
CA GLY A 80 -20.50 -17.51 11.72
C GLY A 80 -20.17 -18.94 12.12
N GLN A 81 -19.27 -19.55 11.34
CA GLN A 81 -18.69 -20.86 11.64
C GLN A 81 -17.33 -20.69 12.31
N ASN A 82 -17.03 -21.58 13.25
CA ASN A 82 -15.70 -21.72 13.84
C ASN A 82 -15.00 -22.95 13.24
N LEU A 83 -13.94 -22.71 12.43
CA LEU A 83 -13.18 -23.79 11.82
C LEU A 83 -12.01 -24.28 12.70
N ILE A 84 -11.75 -23.60 13.82
CA ILE A 84 -10.58 -23.85 14.68
C ILE A 84 -11.00 -24.43 16.01
N GLY A 85 -12.17 -24.06 16.53
CA GLY A 85 -12.68 -24.48 17.81
C GLY A 85 -14.16 -24.88 17.77
N ASN A 86 -14.73 -25.11 18.94
CA ASN A 86 -16.13 -25.53 19.10
C ASN A 86 -17.05 -24.39 19.55
N GLU A 87 -16.49 -23.19 19.75
CA GLU A 87 -17.23 -22.02 20.20
C GLU A 87 -18.16 -21.52 19.09
N LEU A 88 -19.40 -21.31 19.42
CA LEU A 88 -20.45 -20.76 18.54
C LEU A 88 -21.20 -19.65 19.26
N GLY A 89 -21.99 -18.87 18.52
CA GLY A 89 -22.80 -17.81 19.06
C GLY A 89 -21.96 -16.75 19.77
N GLU A 90 -22.40 -16.28 20.90
CA GLU A 90 -21.77 -15.20 21.66
C GLU A 90 -20.27 -15.48 21.99
N ALA A 91 -19.92 -16.73 22.31
CA ALA A 91 -18.55 -17.11 22.58
C ALA A 91 -17.65 -16.92 21.33
N LEU A 92 -18.15 -17.28 20.15
CA LEU A 92 -17.46 -17.01 18.89
C LEU A 92 -17.34 -15.50 18.64
N GLY A 93 -18.39 -14.72 18.91
CA GLY A 93 -18.36 -13.28 18.78
C GLY A 93 -17.29 -12.60 19.66
N VAL A 94 -17.06 -13.11 20.86
CA VAL A 94 -15.95 -12.64 21.73
C VAL A 94 -14.61 -12.95 21.10
N ILE A 95 -14.38 -14.17 20.63
CA ILE A 95 -13.12 -14.56 19.97
C ILE A 95 -12.84 -13.68 18.76
N ARG A 96 -13.81 -13.52 17.87
CA ARG A 96 -13.67 -12.68 16.66
C ARG A 96 -13.41 -11.22 16.98
N THR A 97 -14.02 -10.72 18.06
CA THR A 97 -13.75 -9.37 18.55
C THR A 97 -12.27 -9.21 18.94
N GLU A 98 -11.73 -10.16 19.71
CA GLU A 98 -10.33 -10.10 20.14
C GLU A 98 -9.35 -10.29 18.97
N GLU A 99 -9.67 -11.12 17.97
CA GLU A 99 -8.89 -11.26 16.74
C GLU A 99 -8.79 -9.92 15.99
N LEU A 100 -9.90 -9.21 15.79
CA LEU A 100 -9.89 -7.90 15.14
C LEU A 100 -9.13 -6.85 15.94
N LEU A 101 -9.28 -6.83 17.26
CA LEU A 101 -8.52 -5.93 18.12
C LEU A 101 -7.01 -6.25 18.07
N ALA A 102 -6.64 -7.52 17.96
CA ALA A 102 -5.26 -7.93 17.77
C ALA A 102 -4.72 -7.46 16.41
N ALA A 103 -5.48 -7.62 15.33
CA ALA A 103 -5.12 -7.14 14.01
C ALA A 103 -4.89 -5.61 14.00
N ARG A 104 -5.77 -4.85 14.64
CA ARG A 104 -5.64 -3.37 14.75
C ARG A 104 -4.39 -2.94 15.52
N ARG A 105 -3.96 -3.69 16.53
CA ARG A 105 -2.67 -3.43 17.21
C ARG A 105 -1.47 -3.56 16.26
N ILE A 106 -1.58 -4.46 15.29
CA ILE A 106 -0.52 -4.68 14.30
C ILE A 106 -0.55 -3.62 13.20
N ASP A 107 -1.71 -3.36 12.59
CA ASP A 107 -1.84 -2.46 11.44
C ASP A 107 -2.00 -0.98 11.81
N GLY A 108 -2.33 -0.67 13.05
CA GLY A 108 -2.41 0.68 13.59
C GLY A 108 -3.71 1.41 13.29
N ALA A 109 -4.73 0.73 12.76
CA ALA A 109 -6.05 1.28 12.57
C ALA A 109 -6.92 1.16 13.83
N HIS A 110 -8.09 1.78 13.82
CA HIS A 110 -9.10 1.68 14.87
C HIS A 110 -10.13 0.60 14.54
N GLN A 111 -10.66 -0.07 15.57
CA GLN A 111 -11.73 -1.05 15.42
C GLN A 111 -13.03 -0.52 16.03
N TYR A 112 -14.12 -0.62 15.28
CA TYR A 112 -15.46 -0.34 15.73
C TYR A 112 -16.39 -1.52 15.42
N PHE A 113 -17.46 -1.65 16.22
CA PHE A 113 -18.52 -2.62 16.03
C PHE A 113 -19.88 -1.91 16.15
N ALA A 114 -20.85 -2.34 15.35
CA ALA A 114 -22.22 -1.87 15.45
C ALA A 114 -22.99 -2.61 16.55
#